data_6ca2901290543380aaffb4e83f5c5f6a
#
_entry.id   6ca2901290543380aaffb4e83f5c5f6a
#
_cell.length_a   1.000
_cell.length_b   1.000
_cell.length_c   1.000
_cell.angle_alpha   90.00
_cell.angle_beta   90.00
_cell.angle_gamma   90.00
#
_symmetry.space_group_name_H-M   'P 1'
#
loop_
_entity.id
_entity.type
_entity.pdbx_description
1 polymer ?
#
loop_
_entity_poly.entity_id
_entity_poly.type
_entity_poly.pdbx_seq_one_letter_code
_entity_poly.pdbx_strand_id
1 'polypeptide(L)'
;NEEAEMRRRLVESDRVECVLGLGPGLFYNSPMEACVVICRSQKPEARKGRILFIDAVAEIARERAQSFLRPDHQARILSAYHAYEGDPGFAAVADVADVLAADGNLSIARYVKRPKAAVAGGGATLAATWAAFDEEGRDFWTGMDALVDMLDGLTPAEDADA
;
A
#
# COMPACT_ATOMS: atom_id res chain seq x y z
N ASN A 1 2.00 1.99 26.57
CA ASN A 1 3.14 2.03 25.66
C ASN A 1 3.49 3.49 25.41
N GLU A 2 4.72 3.92 25.73
CA GLU A 2 5.18 5.30 25.70
C GLU A 2 5.01 5.96 24.32
N GLU A 3 5.25 5.21 23.24
CA GLU A 3 5.07 5.70 21.86
C GLU A 3 3.61 6.06 21.54
N ALA A 4 2.66 5.27 22.01
CA ALA A 4 1.24 5.53 21.80
C ALA A 4 0.81 6.78 22.55
N GLU A 5 1.31 6.96 23.77
CA GLU A 5 1.05 8.14 24.58
C GLU A 5 1.67 9.41 23.97
N MET A 6 2.92 9.32 23.51
CA MET A 6 3.59 10.43 22.84
C MET A 6 2.85 10.84 21.55
N ARG A 7 2.43 9.86 20.74
CA ARG A 7 1.67 10.10 19.51
C ARG A 7 0.32 10.75 19.82
N ARG A 8 -0.38 10.25 20.84
CA ARG A 8 -1.66 10.82 21.29
C ARG A 8 -1.50 12.27 21.70
N ARG A 9 -0.52 12.60 22.53
CA ARG A 9 -0.23 13.99 22.96
C ARG A 9 0.12 14.90 21.78
N LEU A 10 0.84 14.38 20.80
CA LEU A 10 1.15 15.12 19.58
C LEU A 10 -0.12 15.45 18.79
N VAL A 11 -1.06 14.52 18.67
CA VAL A 11 -2.36 14.76 18.02
C VAL A 11 -3.22 15.72 18.84
N GLU A 12 -3.31 15.53 20.16
CA GLU A 12 -4.05 16.41 21.08
C GLU A 12 -3.56 17.87 21.05
N SER A 13 -2.26 18.08 20.81
CA SER A 13 -1.68 19.42 20.69
C SER A 13 -2.07 20.16 19.41
N ASP A 14 -2.83 19.52 18.51
CA ASP A 14 -3.24 20.02 17.18
C ASP A 14 -2.08 20.52 16.30
N ARG A 15 -0.89 19.94 16.47
CA ARG A 15 0.30 20.32 15.69
C ARG A 15 0.50 19.50 14.43
N VAL A 16 -0.05 18.30 14.35
CA VAL A 16 0.05 17.48 13.15
C VAL A 16 -0.83 18.06 12.06
N GLU A 17 -0.25 18.60 10.99
CA GLU A 17 -0.98 19.19 9.87
C GLU A 17 -1.22 18.17 8.76
N CYS A 18 -0.20 17.37 8.42
CA CYS A 18 -0.32 16.38 7.35
C CYS A 18 0.52 15.14 7.65
N VAL A 19 0.02 13.97 7.23
CA VAL A 19 0.73 12.70 7.23
C VAL A 19 0.81 12.22 5.78
N LEU A 20 2.04 12.17 5.23
CA LEU A 20 2.32 11.84 3.84
C LEU A 20 3.02 10.48 3.76
N GLY A 21 2.40 9.51 3.10
CA GLY A 21 3.01 8.22 2.76
C GLY A 21 3.76 8.32 1.44
N LEU A 22 4.97 7.81 1.42
CA LEU A 22 5.85 7.77 0.26
C LEU A 22 6.19 6.32 -0.09
N GLY A 23 6.33 6.05 -1.37
CA GLY A 23 6.63 4.72 -1.89
C GLY A 23 8.02 4.19 -1.51
N PRO A 24 8.25 2.88 -1.69
CA PRO A 24 9.50 2.24 -1.33
C PRO A 24 10.67 2.66 -2.22
N GLY A 25 11.88 2.61 -1.67
CA GLY A 25 13.12 2.84 -2.42
C GLY A 25 13.43 4.31 -2.72
N LEU A 26 12.72 5.27 -2.12
CA LEU A 26 13.00 6.71 -2.28
C LEU A 26 14.17 7.18 -1.43
N PHE A 27 14.43 6.49 -0.31
CA PHE A 27 15.56 6.80 0.56
C PHE A 27 16.71 5.85 0.30
N TYR A 28 17.93 6.39 0.34
CA TYR A 28 19.13 5.60 0.06
C TYR A 28 19.19 4.34 0.94
N ASN A 29 19.41 3.21 0.30
CA ASN A 29 19.54 1.88 0.94
C ASN A 29 18.33 1.43 1.79
N SER A 30 17.14 2.00 1.54
CA SER A 30 15.89 1.61 2.21
C SER A 30 14.85 1.11 1.21
N PRO A 31 14.54 -0.19 1.17
CA PRO A 31 13.50 -0.73 0.30
C PRO A 31 12.08 -0.52 0.88
N MET A 32 11.96 0.09 2.06
CA MET A 32 10.69 0.27 2.76
C MET A 32 9.97 1.53 2.32
N GLU A 33 8.65 1.53 2.49
CA GLU A 33 7.83 2.73 2.43
C GLU A 33 8.20 3.68 3.56
N ALA A 34 8.10 4.98 3.31
CA ALA A 34 8.39 6.00 4.29
C ALA A 34 7.14 6.83 4.61
N CYS A 35 7.12 7.39 5.81
CA CYS A 35 6.08 8.32 6.25
C CYS A 35 6.71 9.64 6.68
N VAL A 36 6.19 10.75 6.16
CA VAL A 36 6.59 12.10 6.55
C VAL A 36 5.44 12.74 7.32
N VAL A 37 5.70 13.15 8.55
CA VAL A 37 4.73 13.87 9.39
C VAL A 37 5.09 15.35 9.34
N ILE A 38 4.18 16.16 8.80
CA ILE A 38 4.32 17.61 8.74
C ILE A 38 3.65 18.21 9.96
N CYS A 39 4.44 18.86 10.80
CA CYS A 39 3.99 19.53 11.99
C CYS A 39 4.08 21.04 11.83
N ARG A 40 3.08 21.75 12.35
CA ARG A 40 3.03 23.22 12.36
C ARG A 40 2.70 23.71 13.77
N SER A 41 3.47 24.67 14.27
CA SER A 41 3.26 25.25 15.60
C SER A 41 1.93 26.00 15.71
N GLN A 42 1.49 26.63 14.62
CA GLN A 42 0.21 27.32 14.52
C GLN A 42 -0.42 27.00 13.16
N LYS A 43 -1.48 26.21 13.15
CA LYS A 43 -2.25 25.93 11.94
C LYS A 43 -3.09 27.13 11.51
N PRO A 44 -3.29 27.37 10.20
CA PRO A 44 -4.32 28.28 9.71
C PRO A 44 -5.69 27.89 10.26
N GLU A 45 -6.56 28.87 10.50
CA GLU A 45 -7.89 28.65 11.08
C GLU A 45 -8.68 27.55 10.34
N ALA A 46 -8.60 27.55 9.00
CA ALA A 46 -9.25 26.57 8.16
C ALA A 46 -8.73 25.12 8.33
N ARG A 47 -7.58 24.92 8.98
CA ARG A 47 -6.94 23.59 9.17
C ARG A 47 -6.90 23.16 10.64
N LYS A 48 -7.33 24.02 11.57
CA LYS A 48 -7.39 23.68 12.99
C LYS A 48 -8.32 22.50 13.24
N GLY A 49 -7.94 21.64 14.18
CA GLY A 49 -8.71 20.46 14.56
C GLY A 49 -8.80 19.39 13.47
N ARG A 50 -8.02 19.51 12.37
CA ARG A 50 -8.02 18.57 11.25
C ARG A 50 -6.62 18.13 10.86
N ILE A 51 -6.50 16.92 10.31
CA ILE A 51 -5.26 16.34 9.80
C ILE A 51 -5.50 15.85 8.39
N LEU A 52 -4.63 16.21 7.46
CA LEU A 52 -4.62 15.71 6.09
C LEU A 52 -3.77 14.43 6.02
N PHE A 53 -4.30 13.39 5.42
CA PHE A 53 -3.59 12.15 5.10
C PHE A 53 -3.44 12.04 3.58
N ILE A 54 -2.23 11.82 3.08
CA ILE A 54 -1.93 11.65 1.67
C ILE A 54 -1.26 10.29 1.46
N ASP A 55 -1.84 9.46 0.62
CA ASP A 55 -1.28 8.17 0.19
C ASP A 55 -0.59 8.32 -1.16
N ALA A 56 0.67 8.72 -1.14
CA ALA A 56 1.48 8.85 -2.34
C ALA A 56 2.43 7.65 -2.56
N VAL A 57 2.12 6.49 -1.97
CA VAL A 57 2.94 5.27 -2.11
C VAL A 57 3.07 4.82 -3.56
N ALA A 58 2.04 5.02 -4.38
CA ALA A 58 2.05 4.71 -5.80
C ALA A 58 2.73 5.79 -6.68
N GLU A 59 2.96 6.99 -6.13
CA GLU A 59 3.56 8.11 -6.86
C GLU A 59 5.09 7.98 -6.88
N ILE A 60 5.58 6.94 -7.55
CA ILE A 60 7.02 6.68 -7.74
C ILE A 60 7.32 6.31 -9.18
N ALA A 61 8.48 6.73 -9.67
CA ALA A 61 9.10 6.19 -10.86
C ALA A 61 10.28 5.29 -10.43
N ARG A 62 10.41 4.16 -11.08
CA ARG A 62 11.47 3.19 -10.80
C ARG A 62 12.41 3.12 -11.99
N GLU A 63 13.69 3.41 -11.76
CA GLU A 63 14.74 3.20 -12.75
C GLU A 63 15.82 2.31 -12.16
N ARG A 64 16.05 1.16 -12.79
CA ARG A 64 16.98 0.14 -12.31
C ARG A 64 16.64 -0.29 -10.88
N ALA A 65 17.50 0.04 -9.91
CA ALA A 65 17.36 -0.33 -8.50
C ALA A 65 16.89 0.82 -7.59
N GLN A 66 16.57 2.00 -8.14
CA GLN A 66 16.25 3.19 -7.37
C GLN A 66 14.89 3.77 -7.75
N SER A 67 14.15 4.22 -6.74
CA SER A 67 12.88 4.95 -6.94
C SER A 67 13.12 6.45 -6.78
N PHE A 68 12.34 7.25 -7.49
CA PHE A 68 12.38 8.71 -7.37
C PHE A 68 11.00 9.33 -7.64
N LEU A 69 10.81 10.55 -7.18
CA LEU A 69 9.62 11.34 -7.44
C LEU A 69 9.85 12.22 -8.69
N ARG A 70 9.05 11.99 -9.73
CA ARG A 70 9.03 12.87 -10.90
C ARG A 70 8.31 14.19 -10.58
N PRO A 71 8.49 15.25 -11.41
CA PRO A 71 7.83 16.54 -11.20
C PRO A 71 6.30 16.44 -11.16
N ASP A 72 5.68 15.54 -11.93
CA ASP A 72 4.24 15.29 -11.93
C ASP A 72 3.77 14.69 -10.58
N HIS A 73 4.53 13.73 -10.02
CA HIS A 73 4.24 13.17 -8.69
C HIS A 73 4.33 14.25 -7.60
N GLN A 74 5.38 15.06 -7.65
CA GLN A 74 5.57 16.17 -6.70
C GLN A 74 4.43 17.20 -6.81
N ALA A 75 4.05 17.57 -8.04
CA ALA A 75 2.96 18.50 -8.28
C ALA A 75 1.63 17.98 -7.73
N ARG A 76 1.32 16.68 -7.90
CA ARG A 76 0.12 16.06 -7.35
C ARG A 76 0.10 16.09 -5.83
N ILE A 77 1.20 15.72 -5.18
CA ILE A 77 1.33 15.76 -3.71
C ILE A 77 1.15 17.19 -3.20
N LEU A 78 1.84 18.17 -3.81
CA LEU A 78 1.74 19.58 -3.43
C LEU A 78 0.34 20.14 -3.65
N SER A 79 -0.31 19.80 -4.75
CA SER A 79 -1.69 20.21 -5.04
C SER A 79 -2.65 19.71 -3.96
N ALA A 80 -2.58 18.44 -3.57
CA ALA A 80 -3.40 17.87 -2.49
C ALA A 80 -3.11 18.54 -1.13
N TYR A 81 -1.84 18.81 -0.84
CA TYR A 81 -1.45 19.50 0.40
C TYR A 81 -1.99 20.93 0.47
N HIS A 82 -1.97 21.65 -0.66
CA HIS A 82 -2.48 23.03 -0.73
C HIS A 82 -4.01 23.08 -0.71
N ALA A 83 -4.67 22.21 -1.45
CA ALA A 83 -6.13 22.11 -1.48
C ALA A 83 -6.69 21.75 -0.10
N TYR A 84 -5.99 20.88 0.64
CA TYR A 84 -6.41 20.38 1.95
C TYR A 84 -7.83 19.79 1.94
N GLU A 85 -8.12 19.02 0.91
CA GLU A 85 -9.41 18.38 0.63
C GLU A 85 -9.24 16.87 0.41
N GLY A 86 -10.35 16.13 0.51
CA GLY A 86 -10.35 14.69 0.20
C GLY A 86 -10.28 14.43 -1.31
N ASP A 87 -9.38 13.52 -1.71
CA ASP A 87 -9.29 12.94 -3.05
C ASP A 87 -9.40 11.41 -2.90
N PRO A 88 -10.49 10.78 -3.42
CA PRO A 88 -10.72 9.34 -3.23
C PRO A 88 -9.54 8.47 -3.65
N GLY A 89 -9.00 7.71 -2.71
CA GLY A 89 -7.86 6.82 -2.94
C GLY A 89 -6.49 7.48 -2.89
N PHE A 90 -6.42 8.80 -2.72
CA PHE A 90 -5.16 9.54 -2.66
C PHE A 90 -5.04 10.43 -1.42
N ALA A 91 -6.08 11.17 -1.05
CA ALA A 91 -6.05 12.05 0.12
C ALA A 91 -7.34 11.98 0.92
N ALA A 92 -7.25 12.19 2.23
CA ALA A 92 -8.39 12.29 3.13
C ALA A 92 -8.10 13.29 4.24
N VAL A 93 -9.11 14.07 4.64
CA VAL A 93 -9.05 14.93 5.82
C VAL A 93 -9.84 14.25 6.94
N ALA A 94 -9.24 14.11 8.11
CA ALA A 94 -9.88 13.58 9.30
C ALA A 94 -9.87 14.62 10.42
N ASP A 95 -10.92 14.63 11.23
CA ASP A 95 -10.95 15.46 12.43
C ASP A 95 -10.04 14.88 13.51
N VAL A 96 -9.37 15.75 14.25
CA VAL A 96 -8.50 15.35 15.38
C VAL A 96 -9.29 14.49 16.39
N ALA A 97 -10.57 14.78 16.60
CA ALA A 97 -11.43 14.00 17.48
C ALA A 97 -11.55 12.53 17.01
N ASP A 98 -11.73 12.29 15.70
CA ASP A 98 -11.81 10.94 15.13
C ASP A 98 -10.49 10.19 15.22
N VAL A 99 -9.37 10.93 15.04
CA VAL A 99 -8.03 10.34 15.18
C VAL A 99 -7.77 9.95 16.62
N LEU A 100 -8.19 10.77 17.60
CA LEU A 100 -8.07 10.46 19.03
C LEU A 100 -8.98 9.32 19.46
N ALA A 101 -10.20 9.22 18.92
CA ALA A 101 -11.10 8.08 19.13
C ALA A 101 -10.51 6.76 18.60
N ALA A 102 -9.54 6.86 17.68
CA ALA A 102 -8.77 5.75 17.16
C ALA A 102 -7.38 5.61 17.83
N ASP A 103 -7.25 5.95 19.12
CA ASP A 103 -6.01 5.90 19.91
C ASP A 103 -4.84 6.71 19.31
N GLY A 104 -5.15 7.82 18.64
CA GLY A 104 -4.15 8.65 17.96
C GLY A 104 -3.45 7.93 16.81
N ASN A 105 -4.11 6.95 16.20
CA ASN A 105 -3.53 6.17 15.11
C ASN A 105 -3.38 7.04 13.86
N LEU A 106 -2.15 7.22 13.38
CA LEU A 106 -1.81 8.01 12.18
C LEU A 106 -1.58 7.15 10.94
N SER A 107 -2.02 5.89 10.91
CA SER A 107 -1.91 5.02 9.73
C SER A 107 -2.77 5.55 8.59
N ILE A 108 -2.15 5.88 7.47
CA ILE A 108 -2.80 6.48 6.29
C ILE A 108 -3.91 5.57 5.74
N ALA A 109 -3.68 4.26 5.67
CA ALA A 109 -4.65 3.28 5.16
C ALA A 109 -5.98 3.25 5.93
N ARG A 110 -6.01 3.80 7.15
CA ARG A 110 -7.22 3.93 7.94
C ARG A 110 -8.16 5.03 7.42
N TYR A 111 -7.59 6.10 6.91
CA TYR A 111 -8.30 7.31 6.49
C TYR A 111 -8.43 7.39 4.97
N VAL A 112 -7.38 7.10 4.25
CA VAL A 112 -7.40 7.05 2.77
C VAL A 112 -7.81 5.66 2.34
N LYS A 113 -9.08 5.51 1.97
CA LYS A 113 -9.59 4.26 1.39
C LYS A 113 -9.24 4.24 -0.09
N ARG A 114 -8.26 3.44 -0.47
CA ARG A 114 -8.05 3.14 -1.89
C ARG A 114 -9.37 2.57 -2.43
N PRO A 115 -9.92 3.10 -3.55
CA PRO A 115 -11.00 2.41 -4.20
C PRO A 115 -10.50 0.98 -4.42
N LYS A 116 -11.25 0.00 -3.93
CA LYS A 116 -10.96 -1.39 -4.33
C LYS A 116 -10.86 -1.32 -5.84
N ALA A 117 -9.67 -1.58 -6.37
CA ALA A 117 -9.55 -1.81 -7.79
C ALA A 117 -10.70 -2.75 -8.11
N ALA A 118 -11.65 -2.28 -8.92
CA ALA A 118 -12.63 -3.17 -9.47
C ALA A 118 -11.78 -4.28 -10.03
N VAL A 119 -11.86 -5.46 -9.41
CA VAL A 119 -11.17 -6.63 -9.91
C VAL A 119 -11.54 -6.62 -11.36
N ALA A 120 -10.55 -6.41 -12.24
CA ALA A 120 -10.74 -6.40 -13.68
C ALA A 120 -11.02 -7.85 -14.10
N GLY A 121 -12.17 -8.29 -13.73
CA GLY A 121 -12.82 -9.55 -13.95
C GLY A 121 -14.29 -9.24 -13.74
N GLY A 122 -14.96 -8.88 -14.83
CA GLY A 122 -16.38 -8.55 -14.82
C GLY A 122 -17.13 -9.66 -14.13
N GLY A 123 -17.87 -9.30 -13.06
CA GLY A 123 -19.00 -10.05 -12.54
C GLY A 123 -18.80 -11.53 -12.21
N ALA A 124 -17.58 -12.06 -12.17
CA ALA A 124 -17.36 -13.43 -11.78
C ALA A 124 -17.72 -13.61 -10.32
N THR A 125 -18.72 -14.41 -10.04
CA THR A 125 -19.08 -14.82 -8.69
C THR A 125 -17.90 -15.59 -8.06
N LEU A 126 -17.79 -15.59 -6.72
CA LEU A 126 -16.79 -16.38 -6.02
C LEU A 126 -16.75 -17.83 -6.53
N ALA A 127 -17.93 -18.42 -6.82
CA ALA A 127 -18.04 -19.76 -7.36
C ALA A 127 -17.38 -19.90 -8.75
N ALA A 128 -17.56 -18.92 -9.64
CA ALA A 128 -16.95 -18.93 -10.96
C ALA A 128 -15.42 -18.75 -10.90
N THR A 129 -14.94 -17.88 -9.99
CA THR A 129 -13.50 -17.69 -9.75
C THR A 129 -12.87 -18.94 -9.16
N TRP A 130 -13.57 -19.61 -8.25
CA TRP A 130 -13.12 -20.87 -7.66
C TRP A 130 -13.04 -21.98 -8.70
N ALA A 131 -14.07 -22.10 -9.57
CA ALA A 131 -14.07 -23.08 -10.64
C ALA A 131 -12.91 -22.90 -11.61
N ALA A 132 -12.60 -21.64 -12.00
CA ALA A 132 -11.45 -21.34 -12.85
C ALA A 132 -10.12 -21.69 -12.17
N PHE A 133 -9.97 -21.39 -10.89
CA PHE A 133 -8.78 -21.77 -10.10
C PHE A 133 -8.60 -23.28 -10.01
N ASP A 134 -9.70 -24.03 -9.83
CA ASP A 134 -9.69 -25.50 -9.73
C ASP A 134 -9.37 -26.15 -11.09
N GLU A 135 -9.78 -25.53 -12.20
CA GLU A 135 -9.46 -25.95 -13.55
C GLU A 135 -7.98 -25.72 -13.89
N GLU A 136 -7.47 -24.52 -13.64
CA GLU A 136 -6.04 -24.18 -13.82
C GLU A 136 -5.13 -25.07 -12.94
N GLY A 137 -5.57 -25.38 -11.72
CA GLY A 137 -4.87 -26.28 -10.82
C GLY A 137 -4.78 -27.71 -11.38
N ARG A 138 -5.86 -28.22 -11.97
CA ARG A 138 -5.86 -29.56 -12.60
C ARG A 138 -4.94 -29.60 -13.83
N ASP A 139 -4.95 -28.59 -14.66
CA ASP A 139 -4.08 -28.49 -15.83
C ASP A 139 -2.60 -28.44 -15.40
N PHE A 140 -2.28 -27.72 -14.32
CA PHE A 140 -0.94 -27.71 -13.75
C PHE A 140 -0.48 -29.10 -13.30
N TRP A 141 -1.30 -29.81 -12.54
CA TRP A 141 -0.96 -31.16 -12.07
C TRP A 141 -0.83 -32.16 -13.22
N THR A 142 -1.69 -32.10 -14.23
CA THR A 142 -1.60 -32.92 -15.41
C THR A 142 -0.28 -32.68 -16.18
N GLY A 143 0.14 -31.41 -16.27
CA GLY A 143 1.43 -31.05 -16.86
C GLY A 143 2.63 -31.54 -16.04
N MET A 144 2.53 -31.52 -14.72
CA MET A 144 3.55 -32.05 -13.82
C MET A 144 3.68 -33.57 -13.94
N ASP A 145 2.58 -34.30 -13.98
CA ASP A 145 2.57 -35.77 -14.15
C ASP A 145 3.22 -36.15 -15.47
N ALA A 146 2.87 -35.46 -16.56
CA ALA A 146 3.49 -35.68 -17.87
C ALA A 146 5.01 -35.42 -17.88
N LEU A 147 5.47 -34.45 -17.11
CA LEU A 147 6.89 -34.12 -16.95
C LEU A 147 7.62 -35.22 -16.16
N VAL A 148 7.00 -35.73 -15.09
CA VAL A 148 7.53 -36.84 -14.28
C VAL A 148 7.63 -38.09 -15.14
N ASP A 149 6.60 -38.46 -15.90
CA ASP A 149 6.60 -39.59 -16.79
C ASP A 149 7.71 -39.50 -17.86
N MET A 150 7.95 -38.26 -18.36
CA MET A 150 9.05 -38.03 -19.31
C MET A 150 10.42 -38.23 -18.68
N LEU A 151 10.61 -37.77 -17.44
CA LEU A 151 11.86 -37.91 -16.68
C LEU A 151 12.10 -39.37 -16.31
N ASP A 152 11.08 -40.11 -15.90
CA ASP A 152 11.18 -41.54 -15.60
C ASP A 152 11.55 -42.36 -16.84
N GLY A 153 11.07 -41.96 -18.03
CA GLY A 153 11.45 -42.55 -19.30
C GLY A 153 12.91 -42.25 -19.72
N LEU A 154 13.56 -41.27 -19.11
CA LEU A 154 14.96 -40.89 -19.37
C LEU A 154 15.95 -41.56 -18.41
N THR A 155 15.48 -42.12 -17.29
CA THR A 155 16.33 -42.91 -16.38
C THR A 155 16.63 -44.24 -17.01
N PRO A 156 17.90 -44.55 -17.38
CA PRO A 156 18.23 -45.91 -17.85
C PRO A 156 17.94 -46.88 -16.70
N ALA A 157 17.28 -47.99 -17.04
CA ALA A 157 17.10 -49.10 -16.12
C ALA A 157 18.50 -49.48 -15.59
N GLU A 158 18.79 -49.21 -14.31
CA GLU A 158 19.97 -49.76 -13.67
C GLU A 158 19.88 -51.29 -13.73
N ASP A 159 20.90 -51.86 -14.34
CA ASP A 159 21.07 -53.28 -14.47
C ASP A 159 20.82 -54.02 -13.16
N ALA A 160 19.72 -54.71 -13.10
CA ALA A 160 19.50 -55.78 -12.12
C ALA A 160 20.26 -57.04 -12.64
N ASP A 161 21.57 -57.04 -12.45
CA ASP A 161 22.36 -58.26 -12.45
C ASP A 161 23.78 -58.01 -11.91
N ALA A 162 23.99 -58.31 -10.62
CA ALA A 162 25.26 -58.77 -10.08
C ALA A 162 25.05 -59.38 -8.68
#